data_3bcf8e412fda9ca035605c055ec0cba4
#
_entry.id   3bcf8e412fda9ca035605c055ec0cba4
#
_cell.length_a   1.000
_cell.length_b   1.000
_cell.length_c   1.000
_cell.angle_alpha   90.00
_cell.angle_beta   90.00
_cell.angle_gamma   90.00
#
_symmetry.space_group_name_H-M   'P 1'
#
loop_
_entity.id
_entity.type
_entity.pdbx_description
1 polymer ?
#
loop_
_entity_poly.entity_id
_entity_poly.type
_entity_poly.pdbx_seq_one_letter_code
_entity_poly.pdbx_strand_id
1 'polypeptide(L)'
;VTGDPAHSALVIRGLLREKAGVICFDEFAGYFEGHIVHRLGPFTDKLAQAQRVFDALRTFDGTDVTEIFAQCPDDAGLGLAVGNRLKKAAGFHLIDGDAPVVIGITGGTGSGKTSALQALEALGGTVLDCDAVYHQALREDETLRRRIRDAFGEVFRGTELDRQKLGSLVFSDPQALERLNGIVFDYLPGVLRRRMEGRCWWGWMPSTS
;
A
#
# COMPACT_ATOMS: atom_id res chain seq x y z
N VAL A 1 -6.57 -10.08 8.61
CA VAL A 1 -5.67 -9.73 7.51
C VAL A 1 -5.61 -10.91 6.55
N THR A 2 -5.88 -10.68 5.28
CA THR A 2 -5.85 -11.67 4.19
C THR A 2 -4.50 -11.61 3.46
N GLY A 3 -4.29 -12.52 2.50
CA GLY A 3 -3.10 -12.54 1.67
C GLY A 3 -2.05 -13.58 2.12
N ASP A 4 -0.83 -13.44 1.60
CA ASP A 4 0.29 -14.31 1.97
C ASP A 4 0.53 -14.30 3.48
N PRO A 5 0.76 -15.47 4.12
CA PRO A 5 0.91 -15.54 5.57
C PRO A 5 2.06 -14.70 6.13
N ALA A 6 3.19 -14.60 5.42
CA ALA A 6 4.32 -13.78 5.87
C ALA A 6 4.01 -12.28 5.74
N HIS A 7 3.36 -11.88 4.64
CA HIS A 7 2.94 -10.50 4.43
C HIS A 7 1.88 -10.08 5.46
N SER A 8 0.87 -10.91 5.69
CA SER A 8 -0.16 -10.62 6.71
C SER A 8 0.41 -10.51 8.12
N ALA A 9 1.44 -11.30 8.47
CA ALA A 9 2.14 -11.19 9.75
C ALA A 9 2.88 -9.85 9.88
N LEU A 10 3.58 -9.40 8.83
CA LEU A 10 4.28 -8.11 8.81
C LEU A 10 3.30 -6.93 8.91
N VAL A 11 2.19 -6.99 8.18
CA VAL A 11 1.13 -5.96 8.25
C VAL A 11 0.54 -5.90 9.66
N ILE A 12 0.18 -7.03 10.26
CA ILE A 12 -0.31 -7.08 11.65
C ILE A 12 0.71 -6.44 12.58
N ARG A 13 1.98 -6.86 12.51
CA ARG A 13 3.05 -6.32 13.36
C ARG A 13 3.16 -4.78 13.27
N GLY A 14 2.99 -4.22 12.08
CA GLY A 14 3.02 -2.76 11.86
C GLY A 14 1.79 -2.02 12.42
N LEU A 15 0.67 -2.72 12.64
CA LEU A 15 -0.57 -2.15 13.14
C LEU A 15 -0.74 -2.31 14.65
N LEU A 16 0.03 -3.21 15.30
CA LEU A 16 -0.12 -3.51 16.72
C LEU A 16 0.07 -2.28 17.61
N ARG A 17 -0.80 -2.17 18.59
CA ARG A 17 -0.76 -1.18 19.66
C ARG A 17 -0.77 -1.90 21.01
N GLU A 18 -0.53 -1.18 22.10
CA GLU A 18 -0.33 -1.72 23.46
C GLU A 18 -1.41 -2.74 23.87
N LYS A 19 -2.68 -2.51 23.55
CA LYS A 19 -3.81 -3.37 23.91
C LYS A 19 -4.35 -4.19 22.74
N ALA A 20 -3.49 -4.56 21.81
CA ALA A 20 -3.85 -5.43 20.69
C ALA A 20 -3.63 -6.90 21.01
N GLY A 21 -4.57 -7.74 20.59
CA GLY A 21 -4.45 -9.19 20.58
C GLY A 21 -4.25 -9.73 19.17
N VAL A 22 -3.67 -10.92 19.05
CA VAL A 22 -3.36 -11.51 17.75
C VAL A 22 -3.83 -12.95 17.68
N ILE A 23 -4.47 -13.31 16.58
CA ILE A 23 -4.76 -14.69 16.16
C ILE A 23 -3.87 -14.96 14.95
N CYS A 24 -2.95 -15.92 15.06
CA CYS A 24 -1.97 -16.17 14.00
C CYS A 24 -1.70 -17.67 13.78
N PHE A 25 -1.04 -17.97 12.68
CA PHE A 25 -0.49 -19.30 12.44
C PHE A 25 0.77 -19.51 13.30
N ASP A 26 1.07 -20.77 13.60
CA ASP A 26 2.15 -21.16 14.53
C ASP A 26 3.51 -20.61 14.09
N GLU A 27 3.76 -20.55 12.79
CA GLU A 27 5.00 -20.09 12.16
C GLU A 27 5.31 -18.62 12.45
N PHE A 28 4.27 -17.81 12.72
CA PHE A 28 4.40 -16.37 12.88
C PHE A 28 4.22 -15.88 14.32
N ALA A 29 3.97 -16.75 15.26
CA ALA A 29 3.71 -16.35 16.65
C ALA A 29 4.85 -15.52 17.29
N GLY A 30 6.10 -15.80 16.93
CA GLY A 30 7.27 -15.05 17.39
C GLY A 30 7.33 -13.60 16.92
N TYR A 31 6.56 -13.21 15.89
CA TYR A 31 6.49 -11.83 15.42
C TYR A 31 5.72 -10.91 16.37
N PHE A 32 4.97 -11.47 17.33
CA PHE A 32 4.01 -10.77 18.15
C PHE A 32 4.32 -10.84 19.65
N GLU A 33 5.60 -10.99 19.99
CA GLU A 33 6.06 -10.98 21.38
C GLU A 33 5.60 -9.70 22.10
N GLY A 34 5.15 -9.88 23.34
CA GLY A 34 4.62 -8.79 24.17
C GLY A 34 3.11 -8.57 24.04
N HIS A 35 2.43 -9.28 23.16
CA HIS A 35 0.97 -9.25 22.99
C HIS A 35 0.32 -10.57 23.40
N ILE A 36 -1.00 -10.54 23.64
CA ILE A 36 -1.78 -11.77 23.82
C ILE A 36 -1.95 -12.44 22.46
N VAL A 37 -1.38 -13.62 22.29
CA VAL A 37 -1.37 -14.35 21.02
C VAL A 37 -2.11 -15.67 21.16
N HIS A 38 -3.07 -15.91 20.28
CA HIS A 38 -3.67 -17.23 20.10
C HIS A 38 -3.20 -17.89 18.80
N ARG A 39 -2.69 -19.12 18.91
CA ARG A 39 -2.17 -19.87 17.76
C ARG A 39 -3.26 -20.73 17.15
N LEU A 40 -3.56 -20.52 15.86
CA LEU A 40 -4.55 -21.32 15.12
C LEU A 40 -4.04 -22.73 14.74
N GLY A 41 -2.75 -22.96 14.79
CA GLY A 41 -2.08 -24.12 14.24
C GLY A 41 -1.23 -23.75 13.01
N PRO A 42 -0.51 -24.73 12.43
CA PRO A 42 0.29 -24.50 11.23
C PRO A 42 -0.56 -23.96 10.07
N PHE A 43 0.02 -23.12 9.22
CA PHE A 43 -0.69 -22.58 8.05
C PHE A 43 -1.22 -23.67 7.11
N THR A 44 -0.48 -24.78 7.01
CA THR A 44 -0.85 -25.92 6.15
C THR A 44 -1.91 -26.83 6.77
N ASP A 45 -2.13 -26.79 8.09
CA ASP A 45 -3.08 -27.68 8.79
C ASP A 45 -4.45 -26.99 8.99
N LYS A 46 -5.27 -27.04 7.94
CA LYS A 46 -6.62 -26.45 7.95
C LYS A 46 -7.58 -27.11 8.94
N LEU A 47 -7.34 -28.38 9.28
CA LEU A 47 -8.16 -29.10 10.27
C LEU A 47 -7.87 -28.57 11.69
N ALA A 48 -6.61 -28.40 12.06
CA ALA A 48 -6.25 -27.80 13.34
C ALA A 48 -6.81 -26.37 13.47
N GLN A 49 -6.73 -25.58 12.40
CA GLN A 49 -7.30 -24.23 12.35
C GLN A 49 -8.82 -24.24 12.56
N ALA A 50 -9.54 -25.15 11.91
CA ALA A 50 -10.99 -25.27 12.03
C ALA A 50 -11.42 -25.68 13.47
N GLN A 51 -10.64 -26.51 14.12
CA GLN A 51 -10.88 -26.93 15.51
C GLN A 51 -10.64 -25.78 16.52
N ARG A 52 -9.64 -24.94 16.28
CA ARG A 52 -9.18 -23.90 17.22
C ARG A 52 -9.83 -22.54 17.02
N VAL A 53 -10.44 -22.25 15.87
CA VAL A 53 -10.95 -20.92 15.55
C VAL A 53 -11.98 -20.39 16.55
N PHE A 54 -12.77 -21.26 17.16
CA PHE A 54 -13.76 -20.84 18.16
C PHE A 54 -13.11 -20.43 19.47
N ASP A 55 -12.12 -21.20 19.94
CA ASP A 55 -11.39 -20.89 21.14
C ASP A 55 -10.52 -19.65 20.93
N ALA A 56 -9.96 -19.49 19.72
CA ALA A 56 -9.23 -18.30 19.32
C ALA A 56 -10.05 -17.03 19.50
N LEU A 57 -11.30 -17.02 19.04
CA LEU A 57 -12.18 -15.86 19.15
C LEU A 57 -12.58 -15.56 20.61
N ARG A 58 -12.57 -16.56 21.50
CA ARG A 58 -12.91 -16.41 22.93
C ARG A 58 -11.72 -16.12 23.82
N THR A 59 -10.50 -16.34 23.35
CA THR A 59 -9.26 -16.17 24.15
C THR A 59 -9.16 -14.76 24.75
N PHE A 60 -9.75 -13.77 24.10
CA PHE A 60 -9.67 -12.38 24.51
C PHE A 60 -10.84 -11.93 25.41
N ASP A 61 -11.82 -12.82 25.63
CA ASP A 61 -12.94 -12.51 26.52
C ASP A 61 -12.43 -12.29 27.95
N GLY A 62 -12.80 -11.16 28.57
CA GLY A 62 -12.36 -10.81 29.92
C GLY A 62 -10.93 -10.25 30.03
N THR A 63 -10.24 -10.06 28.92
CA THR A 63 -8.95 -9.34 28.85
C THR A 63 -9.18 -7.85 28.66
N ASP A 64 -8.12 -7.04 28.77
CA ASP A 64 -8.15 -5.61 28.47
C ASP A 64 -7.82 -5.29 26.98
N VAL A 65 -7.79 -6.31 26.14
CA VAL A 65 -7.59 -6.18 24.69
C VAL A 65 -8.76 -5.42 24.07
N THR A 66 -8.45 -4.38 23.31
CA THR A 66 -9.45 -3.52 22.68
C THR A 66 -9.56 -3.75 21.17
N GLU A 67 -8.55 -4.38 20.57
CA GLU A 67 -8.45 -4.64 19.14
C GLU A 67 -7.80 -5.99 18.88
N ILE A 68 -8.33 -6.78 17.96
CA ILE A 68 -7.81 -8.10 17.64
C ILE A 68 -7.49 -8.15 16.13
N PHE A 69 -6.26 -8.51 15.81
CA PHE A 69 -5.86 -8.80 14.45
C PHE A 69 -5.77 -10.31 14.24
N ALA A 70 -6.30 -10.80 13.12
CA ALA A 70 -6.24 -12.21 12.77
C ALA A 70 -5.64 -12.43 11.40
N GLN A 71 -4.70 -13.37 11.30
CA GLN A 71 -4.30 -13.94 10.01
C GLN A 71 -5.43 -14.80 9.46
N CYS A 72 -5.81 -14.56 8.20
CA CYS A 72 -6.86 -15.31 7.53
C CYS A 72 -6.24 -16.41 6.68
N PRO A 73 -6.70 -17.67 6.79
CA PRO A 73 -6.27 -18.73 5.88
C PRO A 73 -6.77 -18.48 4.45
N ASP A 74 -6.25 -19.28 3.52
CA ASP A 74 -6.69 -19.26 2.12
C ASP A 74 -8.18 -19.59 1.98
N ASP A 75 -8.76 -19.20 0.85
CA ASP A 75 -10.18 -19.38 0.54
C ASP A 75 -10.48 -20.76 -0.10
N ALA A 76 -9.76 -21.84 0.31
CA ALA A 76 -9.95 -23.19 -0.19
C ALA A 76 -10.40 -24.15 0.91
N GLY A 77 -11.36 -25.02 0.61
CA GLY A 77 -11.82 -26.09 1.48
C GLY A 77 -12.16 -25.65 2.92
N LEU A 78 -11.54 -26.27 3.92
CA LEU A 78 -11.70 -25.90 5.32
C LEU A 78 -11.16 -24.51 5.64
N GLY A 79 -10.15 -24.04 4.90
CA GLY A 79 -9.62 -22.68 5.02
C GLY A 79 -10.68 -21.62 4.78
N LEU A 80 -11.53 -21.82 3.78
CA LEU A 80 -12.67 -20.94 3.50
C LEU A 80 -13.63 -20.86 4.70
N ALA A 81 -13.94 -22.00 5.34
CA ALA A 81 -14.83 -22.01 6.51
C ALA A 81 -14.25 -21.25 7.70
N VAL A 82 -12.95 -21.44 7.99
CA VAL A 82 -12.23 -20.70 9.03
C VAL A 82 -12.16 -19.22 8.70
N GLY A 83 -11.79 -18.89 7.45
CA GLY A 83 -11.69 -17.52 6.97
C GLY A 83 -13.04 -16.78 7.05
N ASN A 84 -14.12 -17.40 6.63
CA ASN A 84 -15.48 -16.82 6.72
C ASN A 84 -15.89 -16.52 8.16
N ARG A 85 -15.46 -17.37 9.11
CA ARG A 85 -15.75 -17.14 10.52
C ARG A 85 -14.96 -15.96 11.08
N LEU A 86 -13.67 -15.88 10.78
CA LEU A 86 -12.83 -14.73 11.16
C LEU A 86 -13.33 -13.44 10.51
N LYS A 87 -13.64 -13.46 9.20
CA LYS A 87 -14.20 -12.31 8.47
C LYS A 87 -15.51 -11.82 9.10
N LYS A 88 -16.40 -12.74 9.48
CA LYS A 88 -17.66 -12.40 10.14
C LYS A 88 -17.46 -11.83 11.55
N ALA A 89 -16.56 -12.40 12.34
CA ALA A 89 -16.21 -11.89 13.66
C ALA A 89 -15.59 -10.47 13.60
N ALA A 90 -14.82 -10.19 12.54
CA ALA A 90 -14.27 -8.87 12.26
C ALA A 90 -15.29 -7.87 11.67
N GLY A 91 -16.57 -8.20 11.56
CA GLY A 91 -17.55 -7.33 10.91
C GLY A 91 -17.19 -7.00 9.46
N PHE A 92 -16.46 -7.87 8.78
CA PHE A 92 -15.92 -7.68 7.43
C PHE A 92 -14.93 -6.51 7.30
N HIS A 93 -14.31 -6.07 8.39
CA HIS A 93 -13.15 -5.18 8.33
C HIS A 93 -11.92 -5.98 7.89
N LEU A 94 -11.66 -5.96 6.59
CA LEU A 94 -10.58 -6.73 5.97
C LEU A 94 -9.41 -5.80 5.61
N ILE A 95 -8.21 -6.25 5.92
CA ILE A 95 -6.95 -5.63 5.50
C ILE A 95 -6.29 -6.60 4.53
N ASP A 96 -5.97 -6.14 3.35
CA ASP A 96 -5.23 -6.92 2.37
C ASP A 96 -3.74 -6.86 2.69
N GLY A 97 -3.18 -7.99 3.13
CA GLY A 97 -1.76 -8.12 3.46
C GLY A 97 -0.84 -8.10 2.24
N ASP A 98 -1.38 -8.36 1.06
CA ASP A 98 -0.65 -8.33 -0.21
C ASP A 98 -0.76 -6.97 -0.90
N ALA A 99 -1.56 -6.04 -0.34
CA ALA A 99 -1.64 -4.70 -0.88
C ALA A 99 -0.28 -3.99 -0.79
N PRO A 100 0.17 -3.34 -1.87
CA PRO A 100 1.45 -2.65 -1.86
C PRO A 100 1.44 -1.50 -0.84
N VAL A 101 2.48 -1.42 0.00
CA VAL A 101 2.69 -0.28 0.88
C VAL A 101 3.17 0.90 0.03
N VAL A 102 2.38 1.97 -0.03
CA VAL A 102 2.74 3.20 -0.74
C VAL A 102 3.26 4.23 0.25
N ILE A 103 4.51 4.65 0.08
CA ILE A 103 5.16 5.66 0.92
C ILE A 103 5.34 6.92 0.09
N GLY A 104 4.67 8.02 0.49
CA GLY A 104 4.88 9.35 -0.09
C GLY A 104 6.05 10.06 0.59
N ILE A 105 7.09 10.42 -0.19
CA ILE A 105 8.23 11.19 0.32
C ILE A 105 8.15 12.60 -0.26
N THR A 106 8.04 13.60 0.61
CA THR A 106 8.02 15.02 0.26
C THR A 106 9.08 15.79 1.05
N GLY A 107 9.36 16.98 0.63
CA GLY A 107 10.32 17.87 1.31
C GLY A 107 10.95 18.89 0.36
N GLY A 108 11.57 19.92 0.90
CA GLY A 108 12.26 20.97 0.14
C GLY A 108 13.48 20.49 -0.65
N THR A 109 14.06 21.36 -1.44
CA THR A 109 15.31 21.09 -2.16
C THR A 109 16.43 20.81 -1.14
N GLY A 110 17.25 19.79 -1.39
CA GLY A 110 18.35 19.40 -0.50
C GLY A 110 17.95 18.61 0.75
N SER A 111 16.67 18.24 0.96
CA SER A 111 16.18 17.52 2.14
C SER A 111 16.54 16.01 2.17
N GLY A 112 17.27 15.50 1.19
CA GLY A 112 17.69 14.10 1.17
C GLY A 112 16.66 13.13 0.55
N LYS A 113 15.60 13.63 -0.10
CA LYS A 113 14.60 12.77 -0.76
C LYS A 113 15.22 11.73 -1.70
N THR A 114 16.14 12.16 -2.55
CA THR A 114 16.81 11.26 -3.51
C THR A 114 17.57 10.15 -2.80
N SER A 115 18.28 10.45 -1.71
CA SER A 115 18.98 9.43 -0.93
C SER A 115 18.04 8.44 -0.26
N ALA A 116 16.89 8.92 0.25
CA ALA A 116 15.86 8.05 0.82
C ALA A 116 15.23 7.14 -0.24
N LEU A 117 14.93 7.67 -1.43
CA LEU A 117 14.40 6.88 -2.56
C LEU A 117 15.40 5.83 -3.02
N GLN A 118 16.68 6.17 -3.15
CA GLN A 118 17.76 5.23 -3.50
C GLN A 118 17.89 4.10 -2.46
N ALA A 119 17.79 4.43 -1.16
CA ALA A 119 17.83 3.43 -0.11
C ALA A 119 16.63 2.46 -0.18
N LEU A 120 15.42 2.97 -0.46
CA LEU A 120 14.24 2.14 -0.65
C LEU A 120 14.36 1.25 -1.90
N GLU A 121 14.91 1.75 -2.98
CA GLU A 121 15.16 0.99 -4.21
C GLU A 121 16.18 -0.13 -3.96
N ALA A 122 17.26 0.16 -3.22
CA ALA A 122 18.24 -0.85 -2.82
C ALA A 122 17.67 -1.95 -1.92
N LEU A 123 16.59 -1.65 -1.18
CA LEU A 123 15.82 -2.62 -0.39
C LEU A 123 14.76 -3.37 -1.21
N GLY A 124 14.73 -3.19 -2.54
CA GLY A 124 13.79 -3.85 -3.44
C GLY A 124 12.47 -3.08 -3.64
N GLY A 125 12.34 -1.88 -3.11
CA GLY A 125 11.18 -1.01 -3.34
C GLY A 125 11.12 -0.51 -4.78
N THR A 126 9.90 -0.30 -5.30
CA THR A 126 9.71 0.40 -6.57
C THR A 126 9.62 1.91 -6.31
N VAL A 127 10.51 2.66 -6.91
CA VAL A 127 10.52 4.13 -6.82
C VAL A 127 9.77 4.72 -7.99
N LEU A 128 8.85 5.64 -7.71
CA LEU A 128 8.17 6.45 -8.70
C LEU A 128 8.49 7.93 -8.43
N ASP A 129 9.26 8.52 -9.34
CA ASP A 129 9.50 9.96 -9.35
C ASP A 129 8.32 10.65 -10.07
N CYS A 130 7.52 11.42 -9.32
CA CYS A 130 6.35 12.08 -9.85
C CYS A 130 6.68 13.09 -10.94
N ASP A 131 7.81 13.79 -10.84
CA ASP A 131 8.25 14.74 -11.86
C ASP A 131 8.63 14.02 -13.15
N ALA A 132 9.36 12.92 -13.06
CA ALA A 132 9.71 12.10 -14.21
C ALA A 132 8.45 11.48 -14.88
N VAL A 133 7.50 11.00 -14.06
CA VAL A 133 6.22 10.46 -14.55
C VAL A 133 5.42 11.55 -15.27
N TYR A 134 5.33 12.74 -14.71
CA TYR A 134 4.65 13.89 -15.32
C TYR A 134 5.29 14.28 -16.66
N HIS A 135 6.61 14.40 -16.70
CA HIS A 135 7.33 14.73 -17.93
C HIS A 135 7.21 13.66 -19.01
N GLN A 136 7.15 12.40 -18.65
CA GLN A 136 6.88 11.33 -19.60
C GLN A 136 5.44 11.42 -20.11
N ALA A 137 4.46 11.63 -19.23
CA ALA A 137 3.07 11.79 -19.63
C ALA A 137 2.87 12.96 -20.60
N LEU A 138 3.54 14.09 -20.40
CA LEU A 138 3.50 15.22 -21.33
C LEU A 138 3.99 14.87 -22.74
N ARG A 139 4.94 13.92 -22.86
CA ARG A 139 5.44 13.47 -24.18
C ARG A 139 4.56 12.41 -24.83
N GLU A 140 3.99 11.51 -24.02
CA GLU A 140 3.36 10.28 -24.52
C GLU A 140 1.82 10.32 -24.50
N ASP A 141 1.21 11.08 -23.58
CA ASP A 141 -0.25 11.11 -23.42
C ASP A 141 -0.89 12.33 -24.08
N GLU A 142 -1.61 12.07 -25.17
CA GLU A 142 -2.33 13.10 -25.89
C GLU A 142 -3.50 13.69 -25.09
N THR A 143 -4.09 12.92 -24.17
CA THR A 143 -5.19 13.41 -23.33
C THR A 143 -4.71 14.51 -22.40
N LEU A 144 -3.54 14.33 -21.77
CA LEU A 144 -2.95 15.37 -20.92
C LEU A 144 -2.57 16.59 -21.74
N ARG A 145 -1.92 16.40 -22.90
CA ARG A 145 -1.56 17.51 -23.80
C ARG A 145 -2.78 18.30 -24.25
N ARG A 146 -3.85 17.62 -24.61
CA ARG A 146 -5.10 18.26 -25.01
C ARG A 146 -5.70 19.09 -23.89
N ARG A 147 -5.81 18.55 -22.66
CA ARG A 147 -6.29 19.30 -21.48
C ARG A 147 -5.49 20.57 -21.24
N ILE A 148 -4.16 20.51 -21.39
CA ILE A 148 -3.29 21.68 -21.21
C ILE A 148 -3.47 22.68 -22.35
N ARG A 149 -3.59 22.23 -23.62
CA ARG A 149 -3.88 23.09 -24.76
C ARG A 149 -5.23 23.82 -24.63
N ASP A 150 -6.25 23.09 -24.20
CA ASP A 150 -7.59 23.64 -24.01
C ASP A 150 -7.61 24.76 -22.94
N ALA A 151 -6.75 24.62 -21.91
CA ALA A 151 -6.66 25.57 -20.80
C ALA A 151 -5.73 26.76 -21.08
N PHE A 152 -4.66 26.59 -21.89
CA PHE A 152 -3.57 27.55 -22.03
C PHE A 152 -3.24 27.91 -23.51
N GLY A 153 -3.99 27.37 -24.47
CA GLY A 153 -3.73 27.54 -25.89
C GLY A 153 -2.47 26.79 -26.37
N GLU A 154 -1.87 27.28 -27.44
CA GLU A 154 -0.73 26.63 -28.08
C GLU A 154 0.56 26.81 -27.28
N VAL A 155 0.73 25.97 -26.27
CA VAL A 155 1.93 25.92 -25.42
C VAL A 155 2.83 24.70 -25.73
N PHE A 156 2.58 24.04 -26.87
CA PHE A 156 3.39 22.91 -27.33
C PHE A 156 4.03 23.22 -28.68
N ARG A 157 5.23 22.69 -28.90
CA ARG A 157 5.89 22.59 -30.23
C ARG A 157 5.93 21.10 -30.60
N GLY A 158 4.95 20.66 -31.39
CA GLY A 158 4.72 19.24 -31.63
C GLY A 158 4.30 18.51 -30.35
N THR A 159 5.12 17.57 -29.88
CA THR A 159 4.90 16.83 -28.62
C THR A 159 5.63 17.43 -27.42
N GLU A 160 6.50 18.42 -27.64
CA GLU A 160 7.27 19.07 -26.57
C GLU A 160 6.56 20.29 -26.01
N LEU A 161 6.48 20.35 -24.67
CA LEU A 161 5.95 21.49 -23.96
C LEU A 161 6.92 22.68 -24.03
N ASP A 162 6.47 23.82 -24.53
CA ASP A 162 7.20 25.07 -24.43
C ASP A 162 7.11 25.61 -22.99
N ARG A 163 8.08 25.18 -22.18
CA ARG A 163 8.12 25.51 -20.74
C ARG A 163 8.22 27.01 -20.48
N GLN A 164 8.89 27.73 -21.35
CA GLN A 164 9.05 29.18 -21.21
C GLN A 164 7.69 29.87 -21.43
N LYS A 165 6.96 29.46 -22.44
CA LYS A 165 5.63 30.01 -22.78
C LYS A 165 4.62 29.66 -21.68
N LEU A 166 4.53 28.39 -21.26
CA LEU A 166 3.64 28.01 -20.16
C LEU A 166 4.05 28.69 -18.86
N GLY A 167 5.35 28.74 -18.54
CA GLY A 167 5.87 29.39 -17.36
C GLY A 167 5.48 30.86 -17.29
N SER A 168 5.63 31.61 -18.40
CA SER A 168 5.22 33.03 -18.43
C SER A 168 3.71 33.22 -18.16
N LEU A 169 2.87 32.28 -18.56
CA LEU A 169 1.43 32.33 -18.32
C LEU A 169 1.09 32.03 -16.84
N VAL A 170 1.68 30.98 -16.26
CA VAL A 170 1.30 30.52 -14.92
C VAL A 170 1.99 31.28 -13.78
N PHE A 171 3.19 31.83 -14.00
CA PHE A 171 3.88 32.61 -12.97
C PHE A 171 3.37 34.05 -12.85
N SER A 172 2.73 34.57 -13.91
CA SER A 172 2.13 35.91 -13.91
C SER A 172 0.68 35.94 -13.40
N ASP A 173 0.02 34.77 -13.34
CA ASP A 173 -1.40 34.66 -12.96
C ASP A 173 -1.60 33.47 -11.98
N PRO A 174 -1.90 33.74 -10.67
CA PRO A 174 -2.18 32.70 -9.69
C PRO A 174 -3.33 31.77 -10.07
N GLN A 175 -4.34 32.25 -10.77
CA GLN A 175 -5.47 31.45 -11.23
C GLN A 175 -5.05 30.49 -12.36
N ALA A 176 -4.13 30.90 -13.23
CA ALA A 176 -3.56 30.04 -14.24
C ALA A 176 -2.72 28.92 -13.61
N LEU A 177 -1.93 29.24 -12.58
CA LEU A 177 -1.18 28.24 -11.83
C LEU A 177 -2.10 27.22 -11.13
N GLU A 178 -3.16 27.68 -10.48
CA GLU A 178 -4.15 26.82 -9.85
C GLU A 178 -4.83 25.90 -10.85
N ARG A 179 -5.19 26.43 -12.04
CA ARG A 179 -5.78 25.66 -13.13
C ARG A 179 -4.83 24.58 -13.65
N LEU A 180 -3.54 24.89 -13.82
CA LEU A 180 -2.53 23.90 -14.22
C LEU A 180 -2.40 22.80 -13.16
N ASN A 181 -2.30 23.18 -11.89
CA ASN A 181 -2.23 22.23 -10.77
C ASN A 181 -3.47 21.34 -10.73
N GLY A 182 -4.67 21.89 -10.94
CA GLY A 182 -5.91 21.13 -11.03
C GLY A 182 -5.87 20.06 -12.12
N ILE A 183 -5.40 20.40 -13.32
CA ILE A 183 -5.26 19.44 -14.43
C ILE A 183 -4.28 18.32 -14.08
N VAL A 184 -3.13 18.66 -13.48
CA VAL A 184 -2.06 17.72 -13.15
C VAL A 184 -2.48 16.81 -11.97
N PHE A 185 -3.06 17.38 -10.91
CA PHE A 185 -3.50 16.61 -9.73
C PHE A 185 -4.71 15.73 -10.01
N ASP A 186 -5.55 16.08 -10.97
CA ASP A 186 -6.65 15.21 -11.41
C ASP A 186 -6.13 14.03 -12.28
N TYR A 187 -5.08 14.26 -13.06
CA TYR A 187 -4.54 13.28 -14.00
C TYR A 187 -3.52 12.32 -13.36
N LEU A 188 -2.57 12.86 -12.60
CA LEU A 188 -1.39 12.12 -12.11
C LEU A 188 -1.71 10.90 -11.23
N PRO A 189 -2.69 10.97 -10.29
CA PRO A 189 -3.04 9.81 -9.44
C PRO A 189 -3.47 8.58 -10.26
N GLY A 190 -4.19 8.77 -11.36
CA GLY A 190 -4.60 7.68 -12.25
C GLY A 190 -3.42 7.01 -12.93
N VAL A 191 -2.41 7.78 -13.34
CA VAL A 191 -1.19 7.26 -13.96
C VAL A 191 -0.34 6.52 -12.92
N LEU A 192 -0.16 7.10 -11.74
CA LEU A 192 0.61 6.49 -10.66
C LEU A 192 -0.01 5.16 -10.23
N ARG A 193 -1.35 5.12 -10.06
CA ARG A 193 -2.07 3.90 -9.70
C ARG A 193 -1.82 2.79 -10.72
N ARG A 194 -1.98 3.06 -12.02
CA ARG A 194 -1.71 2.07 -13.08
C ARG A 194 -0.27 1.58 -13.09
N ARG A 195 0.71 2.43 -12.73
CA ARG A 195 2.12 2.03 -12.64
C ARG A 195 2.43 1.21 -11.38
N MET A 196 1.61 1.34 -10.35
CA MET A 196 1.71 0.52 -9.13
C MET A 196 0.99 -0.82 -9.27
N GLU A 197 -0.05 -0.92 -10.13
CA GLU A 197 -0.78 -2.15 -10.41
C GLU A 197 0.18 -3.21 -10.99
N GLY A 198 0.12 -4.43 -10.46
CA GLY A 198 0.95 -5.56 -10.91
C GLY A 198 2.39 -5.57 -10.39
N ARG A 199 2.76 -4.65 -9.50
CA ARG A 199 4.06 -4.65 -8.82
C ARG A 199 3.88 -5.08 -7.38
N CYS A 200 3.76 -6.41 -7.16
CA CYS A 200 3.88 -6.98 -5.82
C CYS A 200 5.30 -6.78 -5.30
N TRP A 201 5.39 -6.35 -4.07
CA TRP A 201 6.66 -6.20 -3.35
C TRP A 201 7.20 -7.59 -3.02
N TRP A 202 8.13 -8.09 -3.83
CA TRP A 202 8.96 -9.24 -3.53
C TRP A 202 10.30 -8.74 -3.05
N GLY A 203 10.54 -8.79 -1.77
CA GLY A 203 11.88 -8.50 -1.33
C GLY A 203 12.00 -8.24 0.16
N TRP A 204 12.08 -9.28 0.91
CA TRP A 204 13.05 -9.53 1.98
C TRP A 204 12.79 -10.90 2.60
N MET A 205 13.36 -11.95 2.03
CA MET A 205 13.68 -13.14 2.79
C MET A 205 15.12 -12.96 3.28
N PRO A 206 15.40 -12.94 4.58
CA PRO A 206 16.73 -13.19 5.04
C PRO A 206 17.06 -14.62 4.63
N SER A 207 18.14 -14.80 3.85
CA SER A 207 18.74 -16.09 3.59
C SER A 207 19.08 -16.71 4.95
N THR A 208 18.35 -17.76 5.34
CA THR A 208 18.77 -18.66 6.41
C THR A 208 19.97 -19.44 5.88
N SER A 209 21.17 -19.04 6.30
CA SER A 209 22.36 -19.89 6.29
C SER A 209 22.35 -20.75 7.54
#